data_6a328dfb2c9d5f46247b4acaf967ce83
#
_entry.id   6a328dfb2c9d5f46247b4acaf967ce83
#
_cell.length_a   1.000
_cell.length_b   1.000
_cell.length_c   1.000
_cell.angle_alpha   90.00
_cell.angle_beta   90.00
_cell.angle_gamma   90.00
#
_symmetry.space_group_name_H-M   'P 1'
#
loop_
_entity.id
_entity.type
_entity.pdbx_description
1 polymer ?
#
loop_
_entity_poly.entity_id
_entity_poly.type
_entity_poly.pdbx_seq_one_letter_code
_entity_poly.pdbx_strand_id
1 'polypeptide(L)'
;MRIKYTICFIFIVALVIIEKESNILSKVSDKLSLKQTLQTPLQTGGLSWISIRQNGSSVPFPDYTDPLSYRYTNRRLENFTEAGEGGLLSASASGGRKHILLLASTRTGSSFVGEFFNQQGANMFYLFEPLWHVERMLTLEGGRTNATASASAYRDVLRQLFLCEFSLLESFIEPPPQDHVTTSLFRRESSQSLCEDPVCTPFVKKVFERFHCRTRRCGPLNFTLASQSCLQKQHRAIKSVRVRQLETLRPLVEDPRLDIKFIQLVRDPRAVLASRMVAFSAKYKNWKRWATDGEVPEDDDEVRKLKGNCDNIRMSAETGLKRPAWLRGRYMLVRYEDIARFPMRKAGEMYHFTGIPFTSQVKDWILKNTHASSEVSGVYSTQKNSSQQVEKWRVNMPFKLAQMVQKVCGPAMTLFGYKFAESEEMLSDLSVSLIEERTFL
;
A
#
# COMPACT_ATOMS: atom_id res chain seq x y z
N MET A 1 -11.85 26.51 -52.38
CA MET A 1 -13.07 26.65 -51.56
C MET A 1 -13.05 25.77 -50.30
N ARG A 2 -12.45 24.55 -50.28
CA ARG A 2 -12.44 23.64 -49.09
C ARG A 2 -11.69 24.14 -47.86
N ILE A 3 -10.58 24.90 -48.00
CA ILE A 3 -9.76 25.39 -46.88
C ILE A 3 -10.50 26.41 -46.00
N LYS A 4 -11.35 27.26 -46.55
CA LYS A 4 -12.12 28.27 -45.81
C LYS A 4 -13.15 27.61 -44.86
N TYR A 5 -13.76 26.52 -45.26
CA TYR A 5 -14.74 25.79 -44.41
C TYR A 5 -14.06 25.03 -43.29
N THR A 6 -12.86 24.51 -43.50
CA THR A 6 -12.09 23.80 -42.45
C THR A 6 -11.66 24.77 -41.34
N ILE A 7 -11.24 25.98 -41.69
CA ILE A 7 -10.87 27.04 -40.72
C ILE A 7 -12.09 27.50 -39.92
N CYS A 8 -13.25 27.74 -40.58
CA CYS A 8 -14.49 28.07 -39.87
C CYS A 8 -14.93 26.94 -38.90
N PHE A 9 -14.80 25.67 -39.29
CA PHE A 9 -15.17 24.55 -38.43
C PHE A 9 -14.28 24.45 -37.21
N ILE A 10 -12.97 24.65 -37.35
CA ILE A 10 -12.02 24.68 -36.23
C ILE A 10 -12.34 25.85 -35.28
N PHE A 11 -12.69 27.02 -35.79
CA PHE A 11 -13.09 28.17 -34.95
C PHE A 11 -14.40 27.91 -34.19
N ILE A 12 -15.38 27.28 -34.80
CA ILE A 12 -16.65 26.95 -34.14
C ILE A 12 -16.43 25.88 -33.02
N VAL A 13 -15.60 24.88 -33.30
CA VAL A 13 -15.26 23.86 -32.29
C VAL A 13 -14.49 24.49 -31.12
N ALA A 14 -13.55 25.39 -31.37
CA ALA A 14 -12.81 26.11 -30.33
C ALA A 14 -13.74 26.99 -29.48
N LEU A 15 -14.70 27.69 -30.07
CA LEU A 15 -15.69 28.49 -29.35
C LEU A 15 -16.60 27.64 -28.45
N VAL A 16 -17.05 26.47 -28.91
CA VAL A 16 -17.85 25.52 -28.11
C VAL A 16 -17.07 24.98 -26.94
N ILE A 17 -15.75 24.74 -27.12
CA ILE A 17 -14.89 24.26 -26.01
C ILE A 17 -14.71 25.36 -24.97
N ILE A 18 -14.47 26.63 -25.40
CA ILE A 18 -14.30 27.78 -24.50
C ILE A 18 -15.60 28.05 -23.71
N GLU A 19 -16.77 27.96 -24.37
CA GLU A 19 -18.05 28.13 -23.68
C GLU A 19 -18.34 27.02 -22.66
N LYS A 20 -17.90 25.79 -22.94
CA LYS A 20 -18.04 24.67 -22.03
C LYS A 20 -17.12 24.79 -20.82
N GLU A 21 -15.90 25.29 -20.96
CA GLU A 21 -14.97 25.56 -19.86
C GLU A 21 -15.40 26.77 -19.02
N SER A 22 -15.90 27.87 -19.64
CA SER A 22 -16.41 29.01 -18.89
C SER A 22 -17.66 28.66 -18.06
N ASN A 23 -18.53 27.79 -18.57
CA ASN A 23 -19.69 27.30 -17.84
C ASN A 23 -19.33 26.37 -16.65
N ILE A 24 -18.20 25.68 -16.72
CA ILE A 24 -17.65 24.89 -15.59
C ILE A 24 -17.08 25.85 -14.52
N LEU A 25 -16.39 26.91 -14.91
CA LEU A 25 -15.83 27.90 -14.00
C LEU A 25 -16.93 28.70 -13.26
N SER A 26 -18.02 29.08 -13.95
CA SER A 26 -19.15 29.76 -13.31
C SER A 26 -19.85 28.87 -12.28
N LYS A 27 -20.08 27.60 -12.57
CA LYS A 27 -20.67 26.63 -11.63
C LYS A 27 -19.79 26.35 -10.41
N VAL A 28 -18.46 26.45 -10.55
CA VAL A 28 -17.51 26.34 -9.43
C VAL A 28 -17.55 27.61 -8.57
N SER A 29 -17.63 28.77 -9.18
CA SER A 29 -17.77 30.06 -8.49
C SER A 29 -19.07 30.14 -7.68
N ASP A 30 -20.18 29.70 -8.24
CA ASP A 30 -21.50 29.69 -7.55
C ASP A 30 -21.51 28.75 -6.36
N LYS A 31 -20.84 27.59 -6.43
CA LYS A 31 -20.69 26.68 -5.29
C LYS A 31 -19.77 27.22 -4.19
N LEU A 32 -18.81 28.05 -4.51
CA LEU A 32 -17.95 28.72 -3.53
C LEU A 32 -18.66 29.88 -2.84
N SER A 33 -19.51 30.63 -3.55
CA SER A 33 -20.33 31.72 -3.00
C SER A 33 -21.41 31.23 -2.02
N LEU A 34 -22.02 30.07 -2.27
CA LEU A 34 -23.03 29.48 -1.37
C LEU A 34 -22.46 29.00 -0.03
N LYS A 35 -21.16 28.76 0.09
CA LYS A 35 -20.51 28.36 1.34
C LYS A 35 -20.22 29.53 2.30
N GLN A 36 -20.32 30.76 1.86
CA GLN A 36 -20.07 31.92 2.72
C GLN A 36 -21.31 32.48 3.43
N THR A 37 -22.51 31.98 3.14
CA THR A 37 -23.77 32.57 3.64
C THR A 37 -24.46 31.78 4.76
N LEU A 38 -23.83 30.73 5.31
CA LEU A 38 -24.39 29.94 6.41
C LEU A 38 -23.41 29.90 7.60
N GLN A 39 -23.26 31.06 8.26
CA GLN A 39 -22.72 31.14 9.61
C GLN A 39 -23.63 32.02 10.45
N THR A 40 -24.51 31.40 11.24
CA THR A 40 -25.08 31.98 12.45
C THR A 40 -25.03 30.91 13.56
N PRO A 41 -24.74 31.34 14.79
CA PRO A 41 -24.30 30.43 15.84
C PRO A 41 -25.47 29.85 16.62
N LEU A 42 -25.40 28.57 16.97
CA LEU A 42 -26.27 27.95 17.98
C LEU A 42 -25.45 27.65 19.24
N GLN A 43 -26.05 28.03 20.33
CA GLN A 43 -25.58 28.09 21.71
C GLN A 43 -25.25 26.71 22.33
N THR A 44 -24.25 26.74 23.11
CA THR A 44 -23.71 25.89 24.14
C THR A 44 -24.70 25.03 24.94
N GLY A 45 -24.41 23.72 24.99
CA GLY A 45 -24.84 22.82 26.06
C GLY A 45 -23.59 22.10 26.57
N GLY A 46 -23.13 22.43 27.78
CA GLY A 46 -21.89 21.93 28.35
C GLY A 46 -21.97 20.48 28.83
N LEU A 47 -20.92 19.75 28.62
CA LEU A 47 -20.58 18.56 29.38
C LEU A 47 -19.12 18.67 29.86
N SER A 48 -18.97 18.62 31.16
CA SER A 48 -17.74 18.74 31.91
C SER A 48 -16.79 17.57 31.67
N TRP A 49 -15.54 17.89 31.33
CA TRP A 49 -14.46 16.92 31.30
C TRP A 49 -13.66 16.96 32.59
N ILE A 50 -13.57 15.79 33.22
CA ILE A 50 -12.77 15.55 34.41
C ILE A 50 -11.27 15.63 34.05
N SER A 51 -10.59 16.57 34.69
CA SER A 51 -9.15 16.79 34.59
C SER A 51 -8.40 15.77 35.44
N ILE A 52 -7.62 14.86 34.83
CA ILE A 52 -6.70 13.99 35.53
C ILE A 52 -5.31 14.64 35.46
N ARG A 53 -4.80 15.06 36.62
CA ARG A 53 -3.44 15.56 36.81
C ARG A 53 -2.42 14.45 36.54
N GLN A 54 -1.48 14.69 35.65
CA GLN A 54 -0.27 13.88 35.49
C GLN A 54 0.75 14.33 36.53
N ASN A 55 1.15 13.41 37.43
CA ASN A 55 2.36 13.53 38.21
C ASN A 55 3.55 13.05 37.36
N GLY A 56 4.51 13.93 37.16
CA GLY A 56 5.76 13.61 36.48
C GLY A 56 6.68 12.74 37.33
N SER A 57 7.20 11.68 36.73
CA SER A 57 8.47 11.08 37.12
C SER A 57 9.27 10.78 35.86
N SER A 58 10.36 11.47 35.67
CA SER A 58 11.34 11.26 34.62
C SER A 58 12.16 10.00 34.94
N VAL A 59 12.04 8.98 34.11
CA VAL A 59 12.94 7.82 34.10
C VAL A 59 13.98 8.05 33.02
N PRO A 60 15.31 7.95 33.32
CA PRO A 60 16.35 8.18 32.32
C PRO A 60 16.39 7.04 31.31
N PHE A 61 16.53 7.37 30.03
CA PHE A 61 16.77 6.42 28.94
C PHE A 61 18.18 5.85 29.08
N PRO A 62 18.37 4.52 28.94
CA PRO A 62 19.70 3.95 28.85
C PRO A 62 20.33 4.26 27.49
N ASP A 63 21.58 4.67 27.53
CA ASP A 63 22.48 4.91 26.43
C ASP A 63 22.79 3.58 25.72
N TYR A 64 22.29 3.38 24.48
CA TYR A 64 22.58 2.19 23.68
C TYR A 64 23.72 2.46 22.70
N THR A 65 24.94 2.33 23.22
CA THR A 65 26.13 2.07 22.39
C THR A 65 26.50 0.60 22.53
N ASP A 66 25.81 -0.28 21.83
CA ASP A 66 26.32 -1.64 21.61
C ASP A 66 25.77 -2.20 20.27
N PRO A 67 26.63 -2.54 19.30
CA PRO A 67 26.19 -3.12 18.04
C PRO A 67 25.79 -4.56 18.28
N LEU A 68 24.47 -4.81 18.24
CA LEU A 68 23.89 -6.16 18.26
C LEU A 68 24.47 -7.00 17.12
N SER A 69 25.43 -7.83 17.44
CA SER A 69 25.94 -8.85 16.54
C SER A 69 24.86 -9.93 16.34
N TYR A 70 24.10 -9.80 15.25
CA TYR A 70 23.22 -10.87 14.81
C TYR A 70 24.07 -12.03 14.26
N ARG A 71 24.13 -13.14 14.98
CA ARG A 71 24.69 -14.38 14.45
C ARG A 71 23.80 -14.88 13.31
N TYR A 72 24.30 -14.76 12.11
CA TYR A 72 23.72 -15.38 10.93
C TYR A 72 24.14 -16.87 10.89
N THR A 73 23.19 -17.77 11.05
CA THR A 73 23.43 -19.17 10.74
C THR A 73 23.25 -19.37 9.23
N ASN A 74 24.37 -19.50 8.52
CA ASN A 74 24.40 -20.05 7.16
C ASN A 74 23.93 -21.50 7.22
N ARG A 75 22.65 -21.78 6.97
CA ARG A 75 22.17 -23.10 6.61
C ARG A 75 22.06 -23.15 5.09
N ARG A 76 22.99 -23.88 4.51
CA ARG A 76 23.04 -24.28 3.10
C ARG A 76 21.74 -25.01 2.76
N LEU A 77 20.91 -24.44 1.89
CA LEU A 77 19.80 -25.13 1.25
C LEU A 77 20.38 -25.96 0.10
N GLU A 78 20.74 -27.20 0.42
CA GLU A 78 20.99 -28.24 -0.60
C GLU A 78 19.66 -28.94 -0.92
N ASN A 79 19.42 -29.03 -2.22
CA ASN A 79 18.53 -29.98 -2.91
C ASN A 79 17.02 -29.87 -2.70
N PHE A 80 16.36 -29.13 -3.56
CA PHE A 80 15.05 -29.50 -4.07
C PHE A 80 15.21 -30.03 -5.51
N THR A 81 15.54 -31.31 -5.62
CA THR A 81 15.38 -32.07 -6.84
C THR A 81 13.91 -32.44 -7.00
N GLU A 82 13.47 -32.36 -8.24
CA GLU A 82 12.18 -32.85 -8.71
C GLU A 82 11.91 -34.27 -8.20
N ALA A 83 10.82 -34.45 -7.48
CA ALA A 83 10.29 -35.78 -7.18
C ALA A 83 8.92 -35.90 -7.84
N GLY A 84 8.83 -36.93 -8.62
CA GLY A 84 7.86 -37.44 -9.53
C GLY A 84 6.39 -37.30 -9.22
N GLU A 85 5.64 -37.22 -10.30
CA GLU A 85 4.21 -37.48 -10.39
C GLU A 85 3.89 -38.89 -9.86
N GLY A 86 2.93 -38.98 -8.98
CA GLY A 86 2.33 -40.26 -8.59
C GLY A 86 1.82 -40.31 -7.18
N GLY A 87 0.55 -40.03 -7.00
CA GLY A 87 -0.12 -40.29 -5.72
C GLY A 87 -1.34 -39.41 -5.49
N LEU A 88 -2.46 -39.81 -6.09
CA LEU A 88 -3.78 -39.35 -5.68
C LEU A 88 -4.03 -39.77 -4.23
N LEU A 89 -3.82 -38.88 -3.28
CA LEU A 89 -4.44 -38.98 -1.97
C LEU A 89 -5.20 -37.70 -1.72
N SER A 90 -6.51 -37.82 -1.69
CA SER A 90 -7.44 -36.80 -1.24
C SER A 90 -7.16 -36.45 0.21
N ALA A 91 -6.20 -35.55 0.45
CA ALA A 91 -6.10 -34.88 1.72
C ALA A 91 -7.22 -33.83 1.77
N SER A 92 -8.27 -34.14 2.50
CA SER A 92 -9.26 -33.16 2.95
C SER A 92 -8.51 -32.01 3.60
N ALA A 93 -8.37 -30.88 2.91
CA ALA A 93 -7.73 -29.66 3.41
C ALA A 93 -8.64 -29.07 4.49
N SER A 94 -8.54 -29.56 5.73
CA SER A 94 -9.07 -28.90 6.93
C SER A 94 -8.22 -27.71 7.32
N GLY A 95 -7.78 -26.90 6.36
CA GLY A 95 -7.09 -25.64 6.58
C GLY A 95 -8.09 -24.59 7.00
N GLY A 96 -8.11 -24.19 8.28
CA GLY A 96 -8.94 -23.11 8.78
C GLY A 96 -8.78 -21.82 7.97
N ARG A 97 -9.73 -20.90 8.10
CA ARG A 97 -9.74 -19.60 7.42
C ARG A 97 -8.48 -18.78 7.76
N LYS A 98 -7.79 -18.29 6.74
CA LYS A 98 -6.59 -17.46 6.91
C LYS A 98 -6.90 -15.99 6.67
N HIS A 99 -6.25 -15.14 7.45
CA HIS A 99 -6.34 -13.68 7.37
C HIS A 99 -4.95 -13.13 7.11
N ILE A 100 -4.77 -12.39 6.01
CA ILE A 100 -3.48 -11.86 5.59
C ILE A 100 -3.52 -10.33 5.61
N LEU A 101 -2.61 -9.70 6.33
CA LEU A 101 -2.42 -8.27 6.26
C LEU A 101 -1.08 -7.95 5.59
N LEU A 102 -1.13 -7.41 4.38
CA LEU A 102 0.02 -6.89 3.66
C LEU A 102 0.28 -5.45 4.11
N LEU A 103 1.32 -5.28 4.91
CA LEU A 103 1.80 -4.00 5.43
C LEU A 103 2.87 -3.43 4.51
N ALA A 104 2.76 -2.16 4.17
CA ALA A 104 3.72 -1.51 3.29
C ALA A 104 3.76 0.01 3.54
N SER A 105 4.69 0.71 2.91
CA SER A 105 4.58 2.15 2.73
C SER A 105 4.17 2.49 1.29
N THR A 106 3.75 3.73 1.07
CA THR A 106 3.37 4.20 -0.28
C THR A 106 4.57 4.14 -1.23
N ARG A 107 4.38 3.52 -2.39
CA ARG A 107 5.37 3.32 -3.47
C ARG A 107 6.43 2.23 -3.21
N THR A 108 6.17 1.29 -2.32
CA THR A 108 7.01 0.10 -2.12
C THR A 108 6.73 -1.05 -3.09
N GLY A 109 5.83 -0.89 -4.06
CA GLY A 109 5.42 -1.99 -4.95
C GLY A 109 4.27 -2.84 -4.41
N SER A 110 3.65 -2.43 -3.30
CA SER A 110 2.59 -3.18 -2.62
C SER A 110 1.34 -3.43 -3.48
N SER A 111 1.09 -2.63 -4.52
CA SER A 111 -0.01 -2.92 -5.47
C SER A 111 0.28 -4.15 -6.32
N PHE A 112 1.54 -4.38 -6.71
CA PHE A 112 1.95 -5.58 -7.42
C PHE A 112 1.86 -6.83 -6.52
N VAL A 113 2.40 -6.74 -5.30
CA VAL A 113 2.37 -7.85 -4.33
C VAL A 113 0.93 -8.15 -3.87
N GLY A 114 0.08 -7.13 -3.74
CA GLY A 114 -1.34 -7.32 -3.40
C GLY A 114 -2.10 -8.13 -4.45
N GLU A 115 -1.72 -8.01 -5.73
CA GLU A 115 -2.34 -8.82 -6.78
C GLU A 115 -2.08 -10.32 -6.60
N PHE A 116 -1.01 -10.75 -5.96
CA PHE A 116 -0.81 -12.18 -5.67
C PHE A 116 -2.00 -12.75 -4.90
N PHE A 117 -2.51 -12.02 -3.92
CA PHE A 117 -3.72 -12.43 -3.18
C PHE A 117 -5.01 -12.13 -3.94
N ASN A 118 -5.07 -11.01 -4.66
CA ASN A 118 -6.25 -10.63 -5.45
C ASN A 118 -6.57 -11.65 -6.55
N GLN A 119 -5.55 -12.28 -7.13
CA GLN A 119 -5.69 -13.27 -8.22
C GLN A 119 -6.03 -14.69 -7.74
N GLN A 120 -6.22 -14.92 -6.44
CA GLN A 120 -6.70 -16.22 -5.92
C GLN A 120 -8.16 -16.54 -6.30
N GLY A 121 -8.88 -15.56 -6.82
CA GLY A 121 -10.24 -15.75 -7.33
C GLY A 121 -11.26 -16.13 -6.26
N ALA A 122 -11.97 -17.23 -6.47
CA ALA A 122 -13.11 -17.64 -5.65
C ALA A 122 -12.78 -17.90 -4.17
N ASN A 123 -11.52 -18.17 -3.84
CA ASN A 123 -11.13 -18.53 -2.47
C ASN A 123 -10.70 -17.35 -1.61
N MET A 124 -10.48 -16.15 -2.20
CA MET A 124 -9.92 -15.00 -1.52
C MET A 124 -10.84 -13.78 -1.59
N PHE A 125 -11.16 -13.22 -0.43
CA PHE A 125 -11.71 -11.87 -0.33
C PHE A 125 -10.58 -10.89 -0.13
N TYR A 126 -10.26 -10.11 -1.16
CA TYR A 126 -9.16 -9.15 -1.13
C TYR A 126 -9.65 -7.71 -1.11
N LEU A 127 -9.09 -6.88 -0.22
CA LEU A 127 -9.35 -5.45 -0.14
C LEU A 127 -8.08 -4.62 -0.36
N PHE A 128 -8.18 -3.68 -1.29
CA PHE A 128 -7.12 -2.73 -1.61
C PHE A 128 -7.30 -1.40 -0.86
N GLU A 129 -6.44 -1.12 0.12
CA GLU A 129 -6.36 0.17 0.83
C GLU A 129 -7.68 0.65 1.51
N PRO A 130 -8.44 -0.19 2.21
CA PRO A 130 -9.70 0.26 2.80
C PRO A 130 -9.51 1.36 3.86
N LEU A 131 -8.37 1.42 4.53
CA LEU A 131 -8.05 2.44 5.54
C LEU A 131 -7.85 3.85 4.96
N TRP A 132 -7.87 4.01 3.62
CA TRP A 132 -7.80 5.33 3.00
C TRP A 132 -8.97 6.23 3.42
N HIS A 133 -10.17 5.66 3.54
CA HIS A 133 -11.35 6.41 3.98
C HIS A 133 -11.20 6.87 5.43
N VAL A 134 -10.71 6.00 6.31
CA VAL A 134 -10.43 6.34 7.72
C VAL A 134 -9.41 7.47 7.82
N GLU A 135 -8.27 7.37 7.10
CA GLU A 135 -7.27 8.43 7.08
C GLU A 135 -7.85 9.76 6.60
N ARG A 136 -8.67 9.72 5.54
CA ARG A 136 -9.31 10.92 4.96
C ARG A 136 -10.20 11.62 5.99
N MET A 137 -11.08 10.90 6.66
CA MET A 137 -11.98 11.48 7.67
C MET A 137 -11.19 12.04 8.85
N LEU A 138 -10.27 11.28 9.42
CA LEU A 138 -9.44 11.72 10.52
C LEU A 138 -8.59 12.97 10.18
N THR A 139 -8.26 13.21 8.92
CA THR A 139 -7.55 14.43 8.49
C THR A 139 -8.48 15.61 8.25
N LEU A 140 -9.77 15.39 7.93
CA LEU A 140 -10.74 16.45 7.69
C LEU A 140 -11.33 17.00 8.99
N GLU A 141 -11.46 16.18 10.03
CA GLU A 141 -12.07 16.55 11.31
C GLU A 141 -11.23 17.48 12.21
N GLY A 142 -10.25 18.20 11.65
CA GLY A 142 -9.55 19.29 12.37
C GLY A 142 -8.12 19.00 12.81
N GLY A 143 -7.36 18.41 11.93
CA GLY A 143 -5.92 18.73 11.78
C GLY A 143 -5.02 18.26 12.86
N ARG A 144 -5.11 17.53 13.82
CA ARG A 144 -4.13 16.83 14.68
C ARG A 144 -4.77 15.66 15.40
N THR A 145 -5.19 14.66 14.65
CA THR A 145 -5.52 13.39 15.30
C THR A 145 -4.25 12.86 15.97
N ASN A 146 -4.36 12.57 17.24
CA ASN A 146 -3.31 11.89 18.00
C ASN A 146 -2.97 10.58 17.25
N ALA A 147 -1.68 10.33 17.02
CA ALA A 147 -1.21 9.14 16.31
C ALA A 147 -1.76 7.84 16.92
N THR A 148 -1.96 7.82 18.23
CA THR A 148 -2.55 6.70 18.97
C THR A 148 -4.03 6.48 18.60
N ALA A 149 -4.83 7.54 18.51
CA ALA A 149 -6.25 7.47 18.13
C ALA A 149 -6.40 6.95 16.68
N SER A 150 -5.56 7.44 15.77
CA SER A 150 -5.54 6.93 14.39
C SER A 150 -5.16 5.45 14.32
N ALA A 151 -4.17 5.02 15.10
CA ALA A 151 -3.73 3.62 15.13
C ALA A 151 -4.85 2.70 15.66
N SER A 152 -5.58 3.13 16.70
CA SER A 152 -6.73 2.38 17.22
C SER A 152 -7.85 2.27 16.19
N ALA A 153 -8.23 3.39 15.53
CA ALA A 153 -9.25 3.37 14.49
C ALA A 153 -8.87 2.43 13.33
N TYR A 154 -7.60 2.46 12.88
CA TYR A 154 -7.14 1.54 11.83
C TYR A 154 -7.22 0.08 12.26
N ARG A 155 -6.81 -0.25 13.48
CA ARG A 155 -6.88 -1.60 14.04
C ARG A 155 -8.33 -2.09 14.10
N ASP A 156 -9.23 -1.27 14.62
CA ASP A 156 -10.63 -1.65 14.86
C ASP A 156 -11.38 -1.85 13.54
N VAL A 157 -11.15 -0.98 12.54
CA VAL A 157 -11.66 -1.17 11.18
C VAL A 157 -11.09 -2.45 10.55
N LEU A 158 -9.78 -2.70 10.65
CA LEU A 158 -9.18 -3.94 10.13
C LEU A 158 -9.79 -5.18 10.76
N ARG A 159 -10.02 -5.16 12.09
CA ARG A 159 -10.65 -6.26 12.81
C ARG A 159 -12.02 -6.56 12.22
N GLN A 160 -12.88 -5.57 12.08
CA GLN A 160 -14.23 -5.75 11.52
C GLN A 160 -14.18 -6.23 10.07
N LEU A 161 -13.32 -5.65 9.23
CA LEU A 161 -13.18 -6.10 7.84
C LEU A 161 -12.73 -7.57 7.72
N PHE A 162 -11.84 -8.04 8.60
CA PHE A 162 -11.47 -9.46 8.66
C PHE A 162 -12.61 -10.34 9.15
N LEU A 163 -13.54 -9.81 9.92
CA LEU A 163 -14.77 -10.48 10.34
C LEU A 163 -15.93 -10.33 9.33
N CYS A 164 -15.69 -9.69 8.19
CA CYS A 164 -16.69 -9.37 7.17
C CYS A 164 -17.76 -8.37 7.64
N GLU A 165 -17.46 -7.56 8.62
CA GLU A 165 -18.30 -6.48 9.12
C GLU A 165 -17.85 -5.15 8.52
N PHE A 166 -18.73 -4.45 7.81
CA PHE A 166 -18.39 -3.22 7.09
C PHE A 166 -18.94 -1.95 7.73
N SER A 167 -19.78 -2.05 8.76
CA SER A 167 -20.50 -0.93 9.37
C SER A 167 -19.56 0.15 9.92
N LEU A 168 -18.48 -0.23 10.61
CA LEU A 168 -17.52 0.75 11.12
C LEU A 168 -16.78 1.47 9.99
N LEU A 169 -16.45 0.77 8.92
CA LEU A 169 -15.83 1.42 7.77
C LEU A 169 -16.81 2.35 7.05
N GLU A 170 -18.09 1.97 6.96
CA GLU A 170 -19.14 2.79 6.35
C GLU A 170 -19.24 4.15 7.01
N SER A 171 -19.11 4.24 8.34
CA SER A 171 -19.13 5.50 9.09
C SER A 171 -18.00 6.48 8.71
N PHE A 172 -16.91 6.00 8.09
CA PHE A 172 -15.82 6.83 7.59
C PHE A 172 -15.98 7.22 6.11
N ILE A 173 -17.11 6.93 5.46
CA ILE A 173 -17.30 7.19 4.03
C ILE A 173 -18.35 8.30 3.86
N GLU A 174 -17.90 9.44 3.35
CA GLU A 174 -18.77 10.57 2.98
C GLU A 174 -18.54 10.98 1.52
N PRO A 175 -19.62 11.22 0.78
CA PRO A 175 -21.02 10.92 1.08
C PRO A 175 -21.26 9.40 1.24
N PRO A 176 -22.43 8.96 1.76
CA PRO A 176 -22.74 7.55 1.97
C PRO A 176 -22.51 6.68 0.73
N PRO A 177 -22.11 5.40 0.88
CA PRO A 177 -21.71 4.55 -0.24
C PRO A 177 -22.75 4.37 -1.35
N GLN A 178 -24.03 4.40 -1.01
CA GLN A 178 -25.15 4.30 -1.94
C GLN A 178 -25.25 5.49 -2.90
N ASP A 179 -24.70 6.64 -2.52
CA ASP A 179 -24.69 7.86 -3.34
C ASP A 179 -23.46 7.94 -4.27
N HIS A 180 -22.55 6.98 -4.13
CA HIS A 180 -21.36 6.92 -4.95
C HIS A 180 -21.51 6.00 -6.15
N VAL A 181 -21.16 6.47 -7.33
CA VAL A 181 -20.73 5.61 -8.44
C VAL A 181 -19.31 5.18 -8.13
N THR A 182 -19.13 4.00 -7.63
CA THR A 182 -18.07 3.57 -6.75
C THR A 182 -16.84 2.97 -7.39
N THR A 183 -16.39 3.46 -8.53
CA THR A 183 -15.11 3.04 -9.11
C THR A 183 -13.91 3.40 -8.24
N SER A 184 -14.01 4.47 -7.44
CA SER A 184 -12.95 4.94 -6.55
C SER A 184 -13.13 4.50 -5.08
N LEU A 185 -14.32 4.03 -4.69
CA LEU A 185 -14.58 3.59 -3.33
C LEU A 185 -13.78 2.30 -3.04
N PHE A 186 -12.93 2.30 -1.99
CA PHE A 186 -11.92 1.26 -1.73
C PHE A 186 -11.00 0.97 -2.91
N ARG A 187 -10.96 1.82 -3.91
CA ARG A 187 -10.45 1.43 -5.21
C ARG A 187 -11.03 0.06 -5.63
N ARG A 188 -12.35 -0.02 -5.67
CA ARG A 188 -13.13 -1.22 -5.96
C ARG A 188 -12.58 -2.01 -7.13
N GLU A 189 -12.19 -1.33 -8.20
CA GLU A 189 -11.57 -1.91 -9.39
C GLU A 189 -10.24 -2.64 -9.12
N SER A 190 -9.66 -2.47 -7.93
CA SER A 190 -8.43 -3.15 -7.49
C SER A 190 -8.72 -4.33 -6.56
N SER A 191 -9.99 -4.68 -6.36
CA SER A 191 -10.44 -5.78 -5.49
C SER A 191 -11.41 -6.66 -6.28
N GLN A 192 -10.94 -7.81 -6.76
CA GLN A 192 -11.74 -8.73 -7.57
C GLN A 192 -13.07 -9.07 -6.90
N SER A 193 -13.05 -9.37 -5.61
CA SER A 193 -14.22 -9.74 -4.82
C SER A 193 -15.32 -8.68 -4.78
N LEU A 194 -14.99 -7.40 -5.06
CA LEU A 194 -15.95 -6.31 -5.15
C LEU A 194 -16.44 -6.06 -6.59
N CYS A 195 -15.92 -6.83 -7.56
CA CYS A 195 -16.20 -6.69 -8.99
C CYS A 195 -16.86 -7.95 -9.61
N GLU A 196 -17.22 -8.90 -8.79
CA GLU A 196 -17.88 -10.15 -9.18
C GLU A 196 -19.14 -10.40 -8.33
N ASP A 197 -19.93 -11.43 -8.69
CA ASP A 197 -21.10 -11.80 -7.91
C ASP A 197 -20.76 -12.11 -6.44
N PRO A 198 -21.67 -11.75 -5.51
CA PRO A 198 -22.94 -11.05 -5.71
C PRO A 198 -22.80 -9.50 -5.74
N VAL A 199 -21.61 -8.95 -5.60
CA VAL A 199 -21.36 -7.50 -5.43
C VAL A 199 -21.49 -6.73 -6.74
N CYS A 200 -21.17 -7.37 -7.86
CA CYS A 200 -21.24 -6.79 -9.19
C CYS A 200 -21.60 -7.85 -10.25
N THR A 201 -22.74 -7.67 -10.91
CA THR A 201 -23.17 -8.48 -12.04
C THR A 201 -23.07 -7.70 -13.35
N PRO A 202 -22.82 -8.36 -14.47
CA PRO A 202 -22.55 -9.75 -14.73
C PRO A 202 -21.12 -10.19 -14.34
N PHE A 203 -20.92 -11.51 -14.37
CA PHE A 203 -19.72 -12.21 -13.93
C PHE A 203 -18.41 -11.75 -14.61
N VAL A 204 -17.29 -11.73 -13.88
CA VAL A 204 -15.94 -11.43 -14.39
C VAL A 204 -15.31 -12.67 -15.01
N LYS A 205 -14.50 -12.51 -16.07
CA LYS A 205 -13.73 -13.59 -16.69
C LYS A 205 -12.75 -14.23 -15.70
N LYS A 206 -12.21 -15.41 -16.06
CA LYS A 206 -11.30 -16.22 -15.25
C LYS A 206 -10.10 -15.43 -14.66
N VAL A 207 -9.52 -14.51 -15.43
CA VAL A 207 -8.45 -13.62 -14.97
C VAL A 207 -9.02 -12.24 -14.75
N PHE A 208 -8.92 -11.75 -13.50
CA PHE A 208 -9.38 -10.43 -13.14
C PHE A 208 -8.41 -9.36 -13.66
N GLU A 209 -8.96 -8.35 -14.32
CA GLU A 209 -8.27 -7.14 -14.71
C GLU A 209 -9.08 -5.92 -14.25
N ARG A 210 -8.39 -4.87 -13.75
CA ARG A 210 -9.04 -3.68 -13.15
C ARG A 210 -10.07 -3.01 -14.05
N PHE A 211 -9.79 -2.95 -15.36
CA PHE A 211 -10.71 -2.32 -16.31
C PHE A 211 -12.04 -3.06 -16.45
N HIS A 212 -12.09 -4.38 -16.17
CA HIS A 212 -13.33 -5.15 -16.23
C HIS A 212 -14.39 -4.66 -15.24
N CYS A 213 -13.99 -4.30 -14.02
CA CYS A 213 -14.90 -3.73 -13.02
C CYS A 213 -15.47 -2.37 -13.48
N ARG A 214 -14.63 -1.55 -14.10
CA ARG A 214 -15.03 -0.26 -14.65
C ARG A 214 -15.99 -0.37 -15.83
N THR A 215 -15.70 -1.25 -16.77
CA THR A 215 -16.52 -1.45 -17.97
C THR A 215 -17.86 -2.13 -17.67
N ARG A 216 -17.95 -2.90 -16.60
CA ARG A 216 -19.18 -3.60 -16.18
C ARG A 216 -20.23 -2.69 -15.58
N ARG A 217 -19.91 -1.42 -15.31
CA ARG A 217 -20.84 -0.47 -14.73
C ARG A 217 -21.48 -1.01 -13.44
N CYS A 218 -20.65 -1.62 -12.56
CA CYS A 218 -21.12 -1.97 -11.22
C CYS A 218 -21.78 -0.74 -10.58
N GLY A 219 -23.00 -0.85 -10.13
CA GLY A 219 -23.72 0.22 -9.42
C GLY A 219 -23.02 0.64 -8.12
N PRO A 220 -23.66 1.40 -7.24
CA PRO A 220 -23.15 1.72 -5.92
C PRO A 220 -22.71 0.46 -5.17
N LEU A 221 -21.67 0.57 -4.33
CA LEU A 221 -21.19 -0.56 -3.54
C LEU A 221 -22.19 -0.84 -2.41
N ASN A 222 -22.82 -2.02 -2.46
CA ASN A 222 -23.67 -2.50 -1.39
C ASN A 222 -22.83 -3.28 -0.37
N PHE A 223 -22.74 -2.78 0.86
CA PHE A 223 -21.94 -3.40 1.92
C PHE A 223 -22.54 -4.72 2.43
N THR A 224 -23.85 -4.91 2.36
CA THR A 224 -24.47 -6.21 2.67
C THR A 224 -24.01 -7.27 1.69
N LEU A 225 -24.00 -6.96 0.40
CA LEU A 225 -23.46 -7.86 -0.62
C LEU A 225 -21.95 -8.07 -0.51
N ALA A 226 -21.19 -7.04 -0.13
CA ALA A 226 -19.77 -7.17 0.15
C ALA A 226 -19.49 -8.08 1.35
N SER A 227 -20.29 -7.96 2.42
CA SER A 227 -20.24 -8.84 3.58
C SER A 227 -20.54 -10.29 3.21
N GLN A 228 -21.61 -10.51 2.42
CA GLN A 228 -21.95 -11.85 1.91
C GLN A 228 -20.82 -12.45 1.09
N SER A 229 -20.26 -11.70 0.13
CA SER A 229 -19.11 -12.13 -0.66
C SER A 229 -17.91 -12.48 0.24
N CYS A 230 -17.63 -11.66 1.25
CA CYS A 230 -16.56 -11.91 2.23
C CYS A 230 -16.78 -13.19 3.03
N LEU A 231 -18.00 -13.45 3.49
CA LEU A 231 -18.35 -14.64 4.25
C LEU A 231 -18.24 -15.93 3.44
N GLN A 232 -18.56 -15.86 2.15
CA GLN A 232 -18.48 -16.99 1.23
C GLN A 232 -17.04 -17.40 0.87
N LYS A 233 -16.09 -16.47 0.89
CA LYS A 233 -14.68 -16.74 0.58
C LYS A 233 -13.98 -17.44 1.74
N GLN A 234 -13.09 -18.39 1.41
CA GLN A 234 -12.36 -19.15 2.41
C GLN A 234 -11.35 -18.30 3.18
N HIS A 235 -10.60 -17.43 2.48
CA HIS A 235 -9.55 -16.62 3.06
C HIS A 235 -9.82 -15.11 2.84
N ARG A 236 -9.13 -14.27 3.62
CA ARG A 236 -9.23 -12.80 3.52
C ARG A 236 -7.84 -12.19 3.48
N ALA A 237 -7.65 -11.23 2.58
CA ALA A 237 -6.41 -10.47 2.53
C ALA A 237 -6.70 -8.97 2.42
N ILE A 238 -6.00 -8.17 3.18
CA ILE A 238 -6.10 -6.71 3.17
C ILE A 238 -4.71 -6.12 2.93
N LYS A 239 -4.62 -5.17 2.00
CA LYS A 239 -3.40 -4.43 1.75
C LYS A 239 -3.55 -3.01 2.30
N SER A 240 -2.60 -2.57 3.14
CA SER A 240 -2.59 -1.22 3.69
C SER A 240 -1.21 -0.59 3.70
N VAL A 241 -1.17 0.74 3.49
CA VAL A 241 0.04 1.58 3.63
C VAL A 241 -0.09 2.58 4.80
N ARG A 242 -1.10 2.40 5.67
CA ARG A 242 -1.45 3.36 6.73
C ARG A 242 -1.05 2.92 8.13
N VAL A 243 -0.89 1.64 8.33
CA VAL A 243 -0.41 1.12 9.61
C VAL A 243 1.08 1.45 9.75
N ARG A 244 1.43 2.17 10.80
CA ARG A 244 2.78 2.68 11.03
C ARG A 244 3.61 1.74 11.90
N GLN A 245 3.00 1.11 12.89
CA GLN A 245 3.66 0.29 13.88
C GLN A 245 2.95 -1.05 14.03
N LEU A 246 3.71 -2.13 13.90
CA LEU A 246 3.20 -3.50 13.96
C LEU A 246 2.59 -3.82 15.34
N GLU A 247 3.16 -3.27 16.41
CA GLU A 247 2.70 -3.49 17.79
C GLU A 247 1.24 -3.11 18.02
N THR A 248 0.75 -2.08 17.31
CA THR A 248 -0.64 -1.64 17.42
C THR A 248 -1.65 -2.69 16.93
N LEU A 249 -1.18 -3.70 16.20
CA LEU A 249 -1.99 -4.78 15.65
C LEU A 249 -2.05 -6.03 16.55
N ARG A 250 -1.36 -6.02 17.69
CA ARG A 250 -1.35 -7.15 18.64
C ARG A 250 -2.77 -7.63 19.01
N PRO A 251 -3.77 -6.75 19.28
CA PRO A 251 -5.13 -7.19 19.56
C PRO A 251 -5.81 -7.98 18.43
N LEU A 252 -5.36 -7.85 17.17
CA LEU A 252 -5.86 -8.69 16.08
C LEU A 252 -5.38 -10.14 16.19
N VAL A 253 -4.18 -10.36 16.73
CA VAL A 253 -3.61 -11.69 16.96
C VAL A 253 -4.25 -12.37 18.18
N GLU A 254 -4.66 -11.56 19.15
CA GLU A 254 -5.31 -12.01 20.38
C GLU A 254 -6.80 -12.31 20.17
N ASP A 255 -7.41 -11.91 19.05
CA ASP A 255 -8.78 -12.28 18.71
C ASP A 255 -8.84 -13.75 18.23
N PRO A 256 -9.49 -14.67 18.99
CA PRO A 256 -9.49 -16.09 18.64
C PRO A 256 -10.22 -16.43 17.34
N ARG A 257 -10.98 -15.48 16.77
CA ARG A 257 -11.68 -15.65 15.49
C ARG A 257 -10.77 -15.41 14.28
N LEU A 258 -9.53 -14.87 14.52
CA LEU A 258 -8.62 -14.47 13.47
C LEU A 258 -7.34 -15.33 13.48
N ASP A 259 -7.14 -16.14 12.45
CA ASP A 259 -5.82 -16.71 12.15
C ASP A 259 -5.06 -15.75 11.21
N ILE A 260 -4.43 -14.72 11.82
CA ILE A 260 -3.83 -13.62 11.08
C ILE A 260 -2.33 -13.83 10.84
N LYS A 261 -1.88 -13.52 9.62
CA LYS A 261 -0.49 -13.46 9.18
C LYS A 261 -0.17 -12.05 8.66
N PHE A 262 0.98 -11.53 9.06
CA PHE A 262 1.49 -10.23 8.61
C PHE A 262 2.61 -10.43 7.60
N ILE A 263 2.51 -9.78 6.45
CA ILE A 263 3.58 -9.69 5.47
C ILE A 263 3.97 -8.22 5.39
N GLN A 264 5.16 -7.86 5.87
CA GLN A 264 5.69 -6.51 5.78
C GLN A 264 6.57 -6.39 4.54
N LEU A 265 6.15 -5.55 3.61
CA LEU A 265 6.87 -5.24 2.39
C LEU A 265 7.68 -3.97 2.54
N VAL A 266 8.99 -4.08 2.35
CA VAL A 266 9.93 -2.95 2.34
C VAL A 266 10.55 -2.75 0.96
N ARG A 267 11.08 -1.59 0.73
CA ARG A 267 11.80 -1.21 -0.51
C ARG A 267 12.88 -0.20 -0.15
N ASP A 268 13.94 -0.13 -0.97
CA ASP A 268 14.98 0.87 -0.84
C ASP A 268 14.37 2.29 -0.68
N PRO A 269 14.65 3.00 0.41
CA PRO A 269 14.07 4.32 0.66
C PRO A 269 14.37 5.34 -0.44
N ARG A 270 15.52 5.21 -1.12
CA ARG A 270 15.93 6.05 -2.26
C ARG A 270 15.00 5.80 -3.44
N ALA A 271 14.75 4.53 -3.77
CA ALA A 271 13.79 4.13 -4.80
C ALA A 271 12.35 4.58 -4.47
N VAL A 272 11.97 4.53 -3.21
CA VAL A 272 10.66 5.03 -2.73
C VAL A 272 10.54 6.52 -2.94
N LEU A 273 11.55 7.32 -2.55
CA LEU A 273 11.55 8.77 -2.76
C LEU A 273 11.48 9.11 -4.25
N ALA A 274 12.35 8.53 -5.07
CA ALA A 274 12.34 8.74 -6.52
C ALA A 274 10.96 8.44 -7.13
N SER A 275 10.33 7.33 -6.74
CA SER A 275 8.98 6.98 -7.19
C SER A 275 7.90 7.93 -6.71
N ARG A 276 8.03 8.51 -5.50
CA ARG A 276 7.08 9.51 -4.97
C ARG A 276 7.19 10.84 -5.69
N MET A 277 8.40 11.29 -5.99
CA MET A 277 8.64 12.52 -6.75
C MET A 277 7.97 12.48 -8.13
N VAL A 278 7.92 11.32 -8.76
CA VAL A 278 7.22 11.11 -10.03
C VAL A 278 5.71 11.03 -9.84
N ALA A 279 5.26 10.19 -8.91
CA ALA A 279 3.83 9.87 -8.76
C ALA A 279 3.01 10.99 -8.10
N PHE A 280 3.63 11.81 -7.25
CA PHE A 280 2.99 12.87 -6.47
C PHE A 280 3.69 14.21 -6.67
N SER A 281 3.98 14.55 -7.91
CA SER A 281 4.79 15.69 -8.32
C SER A 281 4.44 17.00 -7.59
N ALA A 282 3.15 17.31 -7.41
CA ALA A 282 2.71 18.52 -6.72
C ALA A 282 3.06 18.53 -5.22
N LYS A 283 3.05 17.36 -4.57
CA LYS A 283 3.37 17.20 -3.14
C LYS A 283 4.89 17.19 -2.88
N TYR A 284 5.70 16.85 -3.88
CA TYR A 284 7.15 16.72 -3.80
C TYR A 284 7.89 17.85 -4.54
N LYS A 285 7.32 19.08 -4.56
CA LYS A 285 7.90 20.23 -5.23
C LYS A 285 9.27 20.62 -4.65
N ASN A 286 9.41 20.61 -3.32
CA ASN A 286 10.67 20.93 -2.66
C ASN A 286 11.76 19.92 -3.03
N TRP A 287 11.48 18.62 -2.97
CA TRP A 287 12.42 17.58 -3.38
C TRP A 287 12.87 17.73 -4.84
N LYS A 288 11.96 18.14 -5.74
CA LYS A 288 12.30 18.43 -7.14
C LYS A 288 13.19 19.65 -7.28
N ARG A 289 12.90 20.71 -6.54
CA ARG A 289 13.75 21.91 -6.50
C ARG A 289 15.14 21.58 -5.98
N TRP A 290 15.25 20.86 -4.86
CA TRP A 290 16.54 20.44 -4.31
C TRP A 290 17.30 19.48 -5.24
N ALA A 291 16.62 18.76 -6.11
CA ALA A 291 17.28 17.94 -7.13
C ALA A 291 18.07 18.75 -8.11
N THR A 292 17.56 19.93 -8.51
CA THR A 292 18.18 20.85 -9.48
C THR A 292 19.02 21.93 -8.79
N ASP A 293 18.47 22.57 -7.78
CA ASP A 293 19.02 23.81 -7.20
C ASP A 293 19.32 23.65 -5.70
N GLY A 294 20.47 24.17 -5.27
CA GLY A 294 20.85 24.30 -3.88
C GLY A 294 21.12 22.98 -3.14
N GLU A 295 21.27 23.10 -1.85
CA GLU A 295 21.43 21.97 -0.92
C GLU A 295 20.08 21.51 -0.38
N VAL A 296 20.03 20.26 0.11
CA VAL A 296 18.84 19.73 0.80
C VAL A 296 18.90 20.19 2.25
N PRO A 297 17.93 21.00 2.74
CA PRO A 297 17.92 21.46 4.12
C PRO A 297 17.65 20.29 5.07
N GLU A 298 18.55 20.05 6.01
CA GLU A 298 18.43 18.91 6.92
C GLU A 298 17.26 19.03 7.89
N ASP A 299 16.96 20.25 8.33
CA ASP A 299 15.90 20.56 9.29
C ASP A 299 14.53 20.81 8.66
N ASP A 300 14.37 20.55 7.34
CA ASP A 300 13.09 20.70 6.66
C ASP A 300 12.07 19.65 7.13
N ASP A 301 10.81 20.06 7.20
CA ASP A 301 9.68 19.19 7.58
C ASP A 301 9.53 17.95 6.70
N GLU A 302 9.83 18.04 5.41
CA GLU A 302 9.75 16.90 4.50
C GLU A 302 10.86 15.89 4.76
N VAL A 303 12.06 16.37 5.14
CA VAL A 303 13.18 15.52 5.56
C VAL A 303 12.85 14.84 6.89
N ARG A 304 12.33 15.58 7.88
CA ARG A 304 11.85 15.00 9.14
C ARG A 304 10.75 13.96 8.95
N LYS A 305 9.80 14.21 8.04
CA LYS A 305 8.76 13.23 7.67
C LYS A 305 9.36 11.98 7.00
N LEU A 306 10.38 12.15 6.15
CA LEU A 306 11.07 11.02 5.54
C LEU A 306 11.74 10.16 6.62
N LYS A 307 12.51 10.78 7.53
CA LYS A 307 13.15 10.10 8.66
C LYS A 307 12.13 9.35 9.50
N GLY A 308 11.04 9.99 9.94
CA GLY A 308 9.99 9.36 10.72
C GLY A 308 9.32 8.16 10.01
N ASN A 309 9.17 8.22 8.68
CA ASN A 309 8.68 7.08 7.92
C ASN A 309 9.68 5.91 7.92
N CYS A 310 10.98 6.17 7.77
CA CYS A 310 12.03 5.15 7.83
C CYS A 310 12.10 4.52 9.22
N ASP A 311 12.04 5.34 10.29
CA ASP A 311 12.05 4.86 11.68
C ASP A 311 10.83 3.96 11.97
N ASN A 312 9.63 4.35 11.57
CA ASN A 312 8.41 3.54 11.76
C ASN A 312 8.52 2.18 11.06
N ILE A 313 8.99 2.15 9.80
CA ILE A 313 9.15 0.91 9.04
C ILE A 313 10.20 0.01 9.70
N ARG A 314 11.32 0.61 10.15
CA ARG A 314 12.39 -0.10 10.86
C ARG A 314 11.89 -0.70 12.18
N MET A 315 11.26 0.10 13.03
CA MET A 315 10.73 -0.36 14.33
C MET A 315 9.72 -1.49 14.17
N SER A 316 8.81 -1.40 13.19
CA SER A 316 7.89 -2.49 12.86
C SER A 316 8.63 -3.75 12.45
N ALA A 317 9.67 -3.64 11.61
CA ALA A 317 10.46 -4.78 11.17
C ALA A 317 11.27 -5.39 12.32
N GLU A 318 11.87 -4.59 13.16
CA GLU A 318 12.59 -5.06 14.35
C GLU A 318 11.67 -5.82 15.30
N THR A 319 10.45 -5.31 15.56
CA THR A 319 9.44 -6.03 16.34
C THR A 319 9.12 -7.39 15.72
N GLY A 320 8.89 -7.42 14.40
CA GLY A 320 8.58 -8.65 13.67
C GLY A 320 9.72 -9.66 13.69
N LEU A 321 10.96 -9.21 13.46
CA LEU A 321 12.16 -10.05 13.42
C LEU A 321 12.58 -10.58 14.80
N LYS A 322 12.29 -9.84 15.87
CA LYS A 322 12.47 -10.34 17.25
C LYS A 322 11.54 -11.48 17.61
N ARG A 323 10.50 -11.73 16.83
CA ARG A 323 9.53 -12.83 17.01
C ARG A 323 8.99 -12.96 18.43
N PRO A 324 8.43 -11.90 19.03
CA PRO A 324 7.80 -12.01 20.32
C PRO A 324 6.72 -13.11 20.30
N ALA A 325 6.36 -13.64 21.44
CA ALA A 325 5.46 -14.81 21.55
C ALA A 325 4.17 -14.64 20.71
N TRP A 326 3.58 -13.45 20.71
CA TRP A 326 2.35 -13.16 19.96
C TRP A 326 2.53 -13.15 18.43
N LEU A 327 3.78 -12.91 17.91
CA LEU A 327 4.10 -12.92 16.48
C LEU A 327 4.74 -14.22 15.98
N ARG A 328 4.99 -15.21 16.86
CA ARG A 328 5.67 -16.44 16.46
C ARG A 328 4.90 -17.15 15.33
N GLY A 329 5.58 -17.33 14.19
CA GLY A 329 4.99 -17.93 12.99
C GLY A 329 3.93 -17.08 12.28
N ARG A 330 3.77 -15.80 12.65
CA ARG A 330 2.74 -14.90 12.11
C ARG A 330 3.30 -13.71 11.33
N TYR A 331 4.61 -13.53 11.27
CA TYR A 331 5.25 -12.40 10.62
C TYR A 331 6.28 -12.84 9.59
N MET A 332 6.25 -12.19 8.43
CA MET A 332 7.20 -12.34 7.33
C MET A 332 7.62 -10.96 6.81
N LEU A 333 8.94 -10.73 6.72
CA LEU A 333 9.51 -9.54 6.09
C LEU A 333 9.97 -9.88 4.68
N VAL A 334 9.59 -9.07 3.70
CA VAL A 334 9.98 -9.24 2.29
C VAL A 334 10.44 -7.93 1.68
N ARG A 335 11.46 -7.96 0.84
CA ARG A 335 11.88 -6.80 0.04
C ARG A 335 11.24 -6.85 -1.34
N TYR A 336 10.82 -5.69 -1.80
CA TYR A 336 10.29 -5.53 -3.17
C TYR A 336 11.29 -6.00 -4.22
N GLU A 337 12.56 -5.69 -4.03
CA GLU A 337 13.64 -6.03 -4.95
C GLU A 337 13.81 -7.55 -5.11
N ASP A 338 13.69 -8.31 -4.03
CA ASP A 338 13.76 -9.78 -4.08
C ASP A 338 12.54 -10.36 -4.82
N ILE A 339 11.35 -9.78 -4.57
CA ILE A 339 10.13 -10.19 -5.29
C ILE A 339 10.23 -9.84 -6.77
N ALA A 340 10.75 -8.66 -7.11
CA ALA A 340 10.87 -8.21 -8.48
C ALA A 340 11.88 -9.04 -9.29
N ARG A 341 12.97 -9.48 -8.65
CA ARG A 341 14.01 -10.35 -9.27
C ARG A 341 13.55 -11.81 -9.37
N PHE A 342 12.82 -12.31 -8.36
CA PHE A 342 12.44 -13.72 -8.26
C PHE A 342 10.95 -13.87 -7.94
N PRO A 343 10.04 -13.34 -8.77
CA PRO A 343 8.64 -13.18 -8.42
C PRO A 343 7.94 -14.51 -8.12
N MET A 344 8.20 -15.55 -8.90
CA MET A 344 7.59 -16.86 -8.71
C MET A 344 8.04 -17.53 -7.41
N ARG A 345 9.36 -17.50 -7.12
CA ARG A 345 9.92 -18.07 -5.91
C ARG A 345 9.40 -17.34 -4.66
N LYS A 346 9.43 -16.00 -4.68
CA LYS A 346 8.99 -15.19 -3.53
C LYS A 346 7.47 -15.28 -3.32
N ALA A 347 6.68 -15.40 -4.36
CA ALA A 347 5.27 -15.71 -4.23
C ALA A 347 5.07 -17.09 -3.56
N GLY A 348 5.79 -18.12 -4.00
CA GLY A 348 5.75 -19.45 -3.40
C GLY A 348 6.09 -19.44 -1.90
N GLU A 349 7.14 -18.70 -1.50
CA GLU A 349 7.50 -18.51 -0.09
C GLU A 349 6.38 -17.83 0.71
N MET A 350 5.73 -16.79 0.15
CA MET A 350 4.62 -16.09 0.79
C MET A 350 3.38 -16.99 0.94
N TYR A 351 3.05 -17.79 -0.07
CA TYR A 351 1.97 -18.76 0.00
C TYR A 351 2.22 -19.87 1.01
N HIS A 352 3.44 -20.41 1.04
CA HIS A 352 3.85 -21.39 2.06
C HIS A 352 3.73 -20.79 3.46
N PHE A 353 4.23 -19.56 3.67
CA PHE A 353 4.11 -18.87 4.95
C PHE A 353 2.66 -18.68 5.39
N THR A 354 1.78 -18.28 4.46
CA THR A 354 0.35 -18.04 4.76
C THR A 354 -0.46 -19.33 4.94
N GLY A 355 0.06 -20.46 4.47
CA GLY A 355 -0.66 -21.74 4.47
C GLY A 355 -1.83 -21.79 3.49
N ILE A 356 -1.75 -21.01 2.41
CA ILE A 356 -2.74 -20.94 1.34
C ILE A 356 -2.16 -21.60 0.09
N PRO A 357 -2.94 -22.38 -0.69
CA PRO A 357 -2.45 -23.01 -1.92
C PRO A 357 -1.97 -21.98 -2.96
N PHE A 358 -0.81 -22.23 -3.57
CA PHE A 358 -0.29 -21.42 -4.67
C PHE A 358 -0.88 -21.91 -6.00
N THR A 359 -1.98 -21.30 -6.43
CA THR A 359 -2.80 -21.75 -7.59
C THR A 359 -2.14 -21.44 -8.94
N SER A 360 -2.51 -22.23 -9.97
CA SER A 360 -2.10 -21.98 -11.36
C SER A 360 -2.50 -20.59 -11.85
N GLN A 361 -3.70 -20.12 -11.47
CA GLN A 361 -4.18 -18.78 -11.84
C GLN A 361 -3.23 -17.67 -11.38
N VAL A 362 -2.72 -17.75 -10.15
CA VAL A 362 -1.75 -16.77 -9.62
C VAL A 362 -0.41 -16.90 -10.34
N LYS A 363 0.05 -18.13 -10.60
CA LYS A 363 1.30 -18.39 -11.33
C LYS A 363 1.24 -17.78 -12.74
N ASP A 364 0.15 -18.03 -13.48
CA ASP A 364 -0.08 -17.51 -14.82
C ASP A 364 -0.10 -15.97 -14.82
N TRP A 365 -0.77 -15.38 -13.80
CA TRP A 365 -0.78 -13.92 -13.65
C TRP A 365 0.62 -13.35 -13.41
N ILE A 366 1.41 -13.97 -12.54
CA ILE A 366 2.79 -13.55 -12.26
C ILE A 366 3.63 -13.61 -13.55
N LEU A 367 3.61 -14.73 -14.27
CA LEU A 367 4.34 -14.89 -15.53
C LEU A 367 3.95 -13.80 -16.54
N LYS A 368 2.66 -13.59 -16.76
CA LYS A 368 2.15 -12.56 -17.69
C LYS A 368 2.61 -11.15 -17.32
N ASN A 369 2.72 -10.82 -16.02
CA ASN A 369 2.93 -9.44 -15.58
C ASN A 369 4.39 -9.12 -15.22
N THR A 370 5.28 -10.12 -15.17
CA THR A 370 6.71 -9.93 -14.85
C THR A 370 7.64 -10.07 -16.03
N HIS A 371 7.20 -10.71 -17.12
CA HIS A 371 7.98 -10.94 -18.36
C HIS A 371 7.40 -10.17 -19.55
N ALA A 372 6.74 -9.04 -19.32
CA ALA A 372 6.17 -8.26 -20.39
C ALA A 372 7.27 -7.68 -21.30
N SER A 373 7.24 -8.06 -22.58
CA SER A 373 8.14 -7.55 -23.64
C SER A 373 7.84 -6.09 -24.02
N SER A 374 6.59 -5.61 -23.73
CA SER A 374 6.20 -4.22 -23.91
C SER A 374 5.74 -3.63 -22.58
N GLU A 375 6.38 -2.53 -22.15
CA GLU A 375 5.91 -1.79 -20.97
C GLU A 375 4.58 -1.09 -21.28
N VAL A 376 3.52 -1.48 -20.59
CA VAL A 376 2.30 -0.68 -20.58
C VAL A 376 2.61 0.62 -19.83
N SER A 377 2.52 1.75 -20.53
CA SER A 377 2.78 3.07 -19.97
C SER A 377 1.85 3.37 -18.79
N GLY A 378 2.42 3.77 -17.66
CA GLY A 378 1.67 4.26 -16.50
C GLY A 378 2.38 4.03 -15.17
N VAL A 379 2.32 5.05 -14.31
CA VAL A 379 2.96 5.07 -12.97
C VAL A 379 2.40 3.97 -12.05
N TYR A 380 1.18 3.52 -12.30
CA TYR A 380 0.45 2.50 -11.53
C TYR A 380 0.30 1.16 -12.26
N SER A 381 0.91 0.99 -13.44
CA SER A 381 0.88 -0.28 -14.17
C SER A 381 1.62 -1.37 -13.37
N THR A 382 1.01 -2.56 -13.29
CA THR A 382 1.61 -3.76 -12.69
C THR A 382 2.34 -4.62 -13.73
N GLN A 383 2.12 -4.36 -15.03
CA GLN A 383 2.72 -5.09 -16.15
C GLN A 383 4.03 -4.41 -16.57
N LYS A 384 5.17 -4.94 -16.13
CA LYS A 384 6.51 -4.41 -16.39
C LYS A 384 7.53 -5.54 -16.37
N ASN A 385 8.68 -5.32 -17.00
CA ASN A 385 9.84 -6.16 -16.69
C ASN A 385 10.28 -5.83 -15.25
N SER A 386 9.89 -6.70 -14.31
CA SER A 386 10.01 -6.41 -12.88
C SER A 386 11.45 -6.27 -12.42
N SER A 387 12.38 -7.05 -12.96
CA SER A 387 13.79 -7.01 -12.57
C SER A 387 14.48 -5.70 -12.97
N GLN A 388 14.17 -5.17 -14.15
CA GLN A 388 14.70 -3.87 -14.61
C GLN A 388 14.18 -2.69 -13.78
N GLN A 389 12.98 -2.79 -13.18
CA GLN A 389 12.42 -1.73 -12.35
C GLN A 389 13.13 -1.56 -11.00
N VAL A 390 13.92 -2.55 -10.58
CA VAL A 390 14.65 -2.50 -9.30
C VAL A 390 15.68 -1.38 -9.30
N GLU A 391 16.46 -1.26 -10.38
CA GLU A 391 17.63 -0.37 -10.46
C GLU A 391 17.34 0.95 -11.20
N LYS A 392 16.19 1.09 -11.89
CA LYS A 392 15.87 2.24 -12.75
C LYS A 392 15.97 3.60 -12.06
N TRP A 393 15.76 3.66 -10.76
CA TRP A 393 15.84 4.90 -9.99
C TRP A 393 17.26 5.44 -9.87
N ARG A 394 18.29 4.59 -9.92
CA ARG A 394 19.69 4.92 -9.68
C ARG A 394 20.24 5.90 -10.72
N VAL A 395 19.85 5.74 -11.99
CA VAL A 395 20.27 6.62 -13.09
C VAL A 395 19.49 7.92 -13.18
N ASN A 396 18.39 8.06 -12.42
CA ASN A 396 17.51 9.23 -12.47
C ASN A 396 17.48 10.03 -11.16
N MET A 397 18.18 9.58 -10.11
CA MET A 397 18.18 10.24 -8.81
C MET A 397 19.47 11.00 -8.60
N PRO A 398 19.45 12.32 -8.42
CA PRO A 398 20.65 13.09 -8.09
C PRO A 398 21.31 12.57 -6.82
N PHE A 399 22.64 12.45 -6.85
CA PHE A 399 23.43 11.87 -5.75
C PHE A 399 23.20 12.59 -4.40
N LYS A 400 23.08 13.92 -4.39
CA LYS A 400 22.77 14.70 -3.17
C LYS A 400 21.46 14.29 -2.50
N LEU A 401 20.42 13.89 -3.27
CA LEU A 401 19.19 13.36 -2.70
C LEU A 401 19.38 11.95 -2.16
N ALA A 402 20.16 11.11 -2.85
CA ALA A 402 20.51 9.77 -2.36
C ALA A 402 21.28 9.86 -1.05
N GLN A 403 22.26 10.77 -0.94
CA GLN A 403 23.02 11.04 0.30
C GLN A 403 22.09 11.45 1.45
N MET A 404 21.15 12.38 1.21
CA MET A 404 20.21 12.80 2.24
C MET A 404 19.35 11.62 2.73
N VAL A 405 18.83 10.80 1.82
CA VAL A 405 18.07 9.59 2.20
C VAL A 405 18.95 8.62 2.98
N GLN A 406 20.19 8.39 2.58
CA GLN A 406 21.17 7.56 3.30
C GLN A 406 21.41 8.08 4.71
N LYS A 407 21.57 9.39 4.87
CA LYS A 407 21.77 10.04 6.16
C LYS A 407 20.58 9.81 7.10
N VAL A 408 19.35 10.03 6.65
CA VAL A 408 18.17 10.00 7.55
C VAL A 408 17.52 8.61 7.66
N CYS A 409 17.70 7.73 6.67
CA CYS A 409 17.14 6.37 6.64
C CYS A 409 18.21 5.28 6.88
N GLY A 410 19.46 5.66 7.18
CA GLY A 410 20.60 4.75 7.34
C GLY A 410 20.32 3.51 8.17
N PRO A 411 19.78 3.63 9.40
CA PRO A 411 19.48 2.46 10.24
C PRO A 411 18.47 1.50 9.60
N ALA A 412 17.45 2.01 8.89
CA ALA A 412 16.50 1.17 8.16
C ALA A 412 17.16 0.51 6.95
N MET A 413 18.00 1.23 6.20
CA MET A 413 18.75 0.70 5.07
C MET A 413 19.67 -0.45 5.49
N THR A 414 20.42 -0.26 6.58
CA THR A 414 21.30 -1.29 7.15
C THR A 414 20.50 -2.52 7.57
N LEU A 415 19.37 -2.34 8.27
CA LEU A 415 18.52 -3.46 8.70
C LEU A 415 18.04 -4.29 7.50
N PHE A 416 17.67 -3.63 6.40
CA PHE A 416 17.13 -4.30 5.21
C PHE A 416 18.21 -4.72 4.21
N GLY A 417 19.49 -4.46 4.46
CA GLY A 417 20.60 -4.83 3.57
C GLY A 417 20.67 -3.98 2.31
N TYR A 418 20.41 -2.69 2.42
CA TYR A 418 20.67 -1.72 1.35
C TYR A 418 22.02 -1.05 1.59
N LYS A 419 22.96 -1.19 0.65
CA LYS A 419 24.29 -0.58 0.70
C LYS A 419 24.22 0.91 0.41
N PHE A 420 25.13 1.68 1.01
CA PHE A 420 25.30 3.09 0.68
C PHE A 420 26.07 3.25 -0.64
N ALA A 421 25.70 4.25 -1.41
CA ALA A 421 26.52 4.73 -2.52
C ALA A 421 27.39 5.87 -1.99
N GLU A 422 28.70 5.79 -2.19
CA GLU A 422 29.66 6.77 -1.67
C GLU A 422 29.95 7.87 -2.72
N SER A 423 29.64 7.62 -3.98
CA SER A 423 29.81 8.58 -5.07
C SER A 423 28.66 8.49 -6.08
N GLU A 424 28.58 9.48 -6.97
CA GLU A 424 27.60 9.52 -8.06
C GLU A 424 27.87 8.40 -9.08
N GLU A 425 29.14 8.09 -9.34
CA GLU A 425 29.56 7.00 -10.21
C GLU A 425 29.06 5.66 -9.62
N MET A 426 29.30 5.42 -8.33
CA MET A 426 28.82 4.20 -7.67
C MET A 426 27.28 4.12 -7.68
N LEU A 427 26.58 5.25 -7.52
CA LEU A 427 25.11 5.28 -7.58
C LEU A 427 24.62 4.90 -8.97
N SER A 428 25.23 5.40 -10.03
CA SER A 428 24.82 5.20 -11.43
C SER A 428 25.32 3.89 -12.04
N ASP A 429 26.38 3.29 -11.49
CA ASP A 429 26.95 2.03 -11.97
C ASP A 429 26.05 0.83 -11.63
N LEU A 430 25.27 0.38 -12.60
CA LEU A 430 24.35 -0.75 -12.44
C LEU A 430 25.07 -2.12 -12.37
N SER A 431 26.37 -2.19 -12.63
CA SER A 431 27.16 -3.43 -12.47
C SER A 431 27.40 -3.76 -10.99
N VAL A 432 27.39 -2.72 -10.12
CA VAL A 432 27.55 -2.85 -8.67
C VAL A 432 26.19 -2.92 -8.00
N SER A 433 25.91 -4.04 -7.33
CA SER A 433 24.64 -4.18 -6.57
C SER A 433 24.68 -3.38 -5.28
N LEU A 434 23.68 -2.51 -5.09
CA LEU A 434 23.44 -1.80 -3.83
C LEU A 434 22.52 -2.58 -2.87
N ILE A 435 22.38 -3.89 -3.09
CA ILE A 435 21.53 -4.77 -2.28
C ILE A 435 22.38 -5.97 -1.84
N GLU A 436 22.41 -6.22 -0.53
CA GLU A 436 23.02 -7.42 0.03
C GLU A 436 22.07 -8.62 -0.12
N GLU A 437 22.64 -9.79 -0.34
CA GLU A 437 21.86 -11.03 -0.21
C GLU A 437 21.52 -11.25 1.27
N ARG A 438 20.25 -11.23 1.60
CA ARG A 438 19.72 -11.48 2.94
C ARG A 438 18.47 -12.32 2.90
N THR A 439 18.36 -13.21 3.88
CA THR A 439 17.12 -13.94 4.18
C THR A 439 16.57 -13.45 5.50
N PHE A 440 15.35 -12.99 5.52
CA PHE A 440 14.64 -12.53 6.70
C PHE A 440 13.77 -13.69 7.20
N LEU A 441 14.36 -14.63 7.94
CA LEU A 441 13.67 -15.80 8.50
C LEU A 441 13.32 -15.62 9.97
#